data_cf7f85341bc852432b3fd0793a0f202b
#
_entry.id   cf7f85341bc852432b3fd0793a0f202b
#
_cell.length_a   1.000
_cell.length_b   1.000
_cell.length_c   1.000
_cell.angle_alpha   90.00
_cell.angle_beta   90.00
_cell.angle_gamma   90.00
#
_symmetry.space_group_name_H-M   'P 1'
#
loop_
_entity.id
_entity.type
_entity.pdbx_description
1 polymer ?
#
loop_
_entity_poly.entity_id
_entity_poly.type
_entity_poly.pdbx_seq_one_letter_code
_entity_poly.pdbx_strand_id
1 'polypeptide(L)'
;PKIGPDSEDYPFIPRDENNNPIFEGLESFRPLSLSADLAYGYRINRYLGLSLTARYIRSTYGAFLKNDALDFDIAAYARIPLDRMLEGAWVSTGLKVSNVGFMLGDSDFDLPTSLSVGGSLFAPIRDSHSLEASLDLGYRFAPSLTKSFGMGIGVDYMLMQMIAIRGGYHLASRHGYN
;
A
#
# COMPACT_ATOMS: atom_id res chain seq x y z
N PRO A 1 22.93 15.61 11.53
CA PRO A 1 22.53 15.11 10.22
C PRO A 1 21.82 16.24 9.50
N LYS A 2 22.40 16.74 8.41
CA LYS A 2 21.75 17.72 7.56
C LYS A 2 20.58 17.00 6.86
N ILE A 3 19.37 17.35 7.22
CA ILE A 3 18.16 16.86 6.54
C ILE A 3 17.82 17.90 5.49
N GLY A 4 18.24 17.65 4.28
CA GLY A 4 17.98 18.43 3.08
C GLY A 4 19.11 18.21 2.07
N PRO A 5 18.80 18.07 0.80
CA PRO A 5 19.84 18.03 -0.21
C PRO A 5 20.64 19.32 -0.16
N ASP A 6 21.97 19.22 -0.18
CA ASP A 6 22.82 20.37 -0.32
C ASP A 6 22.45 21.12 -1.58
N SER A 7 22.56 22.42 -1.58
CA SER A 7 22.14 23.28 -2.69
C SER A 7 22.88 23.00 -4.01
N GLU A 8 23.95 22.20 -3.97
CA GLU A 8 24.69 21.71 -5.13
C GLU A 8 23.95 20.59 -5.88
N ASP A 9 23.00 19.90 -5.21
CA ASP A 9 22.19 18.83 -5.80
C ASP A 9 21.01 19.34 -6.65
N TYR A 10 20.79 20.66 -6.69
CA TYR A 10 19.76 21.29 -7.53
C TYR A 10 20.40 22.19 -8.60
N PRO A 11 21.01 21.60 -9.64
CA PRO A 11 21.68 22.37 -10.69
C PRO A 11 20.75 23.24 -11.53
N PHE A 12 19.43 23.14 -11.31
CA PHE A 12 18.41 23.85 -12.08
C PHE A 12 17.93 25.16 -11.45
N ILE A 13 18.35 25.47 -10.22
CA ILE A 13 18.01 26.76 -9.61
C ILE A 13 19.16 27.73 -9.87
N PRO A 14 18.99 28.72 -10.77
CA PRO A 14 20.01 29.74 -11.02
C PRO A 14 20.24 30.54 -9.73
N ARG A 15 21.50 31.01 -9.55
CA ARG A 15 21.89 31.79 -8.37
C ARG A 15 22.44 33.13 -8.79
N ASP A 16 22.22 34.14 -7.94
CA ASP A 16 22.79 35.47 -8.12
C ASP A 16 24.30 35.49 -7.77
N GLU A 17 24.95 36.64 -7.96
CA GLU A 17 26.36 36.85 -7.64
C GLU A 17 26.69 36.69 -6.15
N ASN A 18 25.68 36.74 -5.29
CA ASN A 18 25.77 36.55 -3.83
C ASN A 18 25.38 35.11 -3.40
N ASN A 19 25.27 34.18 -4.38
CA ASN A 19 24.92 32.78 -4.14
C ASN A 19 23.50 32.55 -3.60
N ASN A 20 22.58 33.52 -3.77
CA ASN A 20 21.18 33.35 -3.43
C ASN A 20 20.40 32.72 -4.59
N PRO A 21 19.47 31.82 -4.33
CA PRO A 21 18.67 31.20 -5.40
C PRO A 21 17.76 32.24 -6.07
N ILE A 22 17.79 32.27 -7.41
CA ILE A 22 16.92 33.12 -8.23
C ILE A 22 15.69 32.31 -8.60
N PHE A 23 14.52 32.72 -8.14
CA PHE A 23 13.25 32.06 -8.45
C PHE A 23 12.49 32.74 -9.61
N GLU A 24 13.01 33.87 -10.13
CA GLU A 24 12.44 34.57 -11.27
C GLU A 24 12.63 33.73 -12.56
N GLY A 25 11.54 33.50 -13.29
CA GLY A 25 11.56 32.72 -14.53
C GLY A 25 11.46 31.21 -14.34
N LEU A 26 11.34 30.71 -13.10
CA LEU A 26 11.02 29.31 -12.87
C LEU A 26 9.56 29.02 -13.22
N GLU A 27 9.34 28.14 -14.18
CA GLU A 27 8.00 27.67 -14.48
C GLU A 27 7.43 26.89 -13.30
N SER A 28 6.31 27.35 -12.75
CA SER A 28 5.60 26.58 -11.74
C SER A 28 4.97 25.37 -12.41
N PHE A 29 5.24 24.17 -11.90
CA PHE A 29 4.56 22.97 -12.35
C PHE A 29 3.63 22.43 -11.24
N ARG A 30 2.58 21.74 -11.67
CA ARG A 30 1.69 21.04 -10.76
C ARG A 30 1.93 19.55 -10.95
N PRO A 31 2.45 18.84 -9.93
CA PRO A 31 2.52 17.40 -10.00
C PRO A 31 1.10 16.82 -10.10
N LEU A 32 0.90 15.90 -11.02
CA LEU A 32 -0.36 15.21 -11.21
C LEU A 32 -0.10 13.71 -11.26
N SER A 33 -0.83 12.96 -10.45
CA SER A 33 -0.87 11.50 -10.54
C SER A 33 -2.30 11.06 -10.80
N LEU A 34 -2.49 10.20 -11.78
CA LEU A 34 -3.75 9.59 -12.16
C LEU A 34 -3.59 8.08 -12.13
N SER A 35 -4.57 7.36 -11.58
CA SER A 35 -4.66 5.91 -11.73
C SER A 35 -6.05 5.50 -12.22
N ALA A 36 -6.07 4.41 -13.00
CA ALA A 36 -7.29 3.76 -13.44
C ALA A 36 -7.16 2.25 -13.16
N ASP A 37 -8.09 1.72 -12.37
CA ASP A 37 -8.05 0.35 -11.89
C ASP A 37 -9.25 -0.43 -12.44
N LEU A 38 -8.99 -1.65 -12.91
CA LEU A 38 -10.00 -2.63 -13.27
C LEU A 38 -9.79 -3.87 -12.40
N ALA A 39 -10.79 -4.22 -11.59
CA ALA A 39 -10.73 -5.37 -10.70
C ALA A 39 -11.76 -6.42 -11.07
N TYR A 40 -11.36 -7.68 -11.04
CA TYR A 40 -12.21 -8.84 -11.22
C TYR A 40 -12.09 -9.78 -10.04
N GLY A 41 -13.24 -10.13 -9.44
CA GLY A 41 -13.31 -11.09 -8.33
C GLY A 41 -14.07 -12.34 -8.72
N TYR A 42 -13.53 -13.49 -8.39
CA TYR A 42 -14.14 -14.79 -8.65
C TYR A 42 -14.29 -15.60 -7.36
N ARG A 43 -15.51 -16.04 -7.08
CA ARG A 43 -15.80 -16.91 -5.95
C ARG A 43 -15.66 -18.36 -6.39
N ILE A 44 -14.65 -19.08 -5.89
CA ILE A 44 -14.42 -20.50 -6.16
C ILE A 44 -15.48 -21.35 -5.45
N ASN A 45 -15.70 -21.06 -4.17
CA ASN A 45 -16.71 -21.73 -3.36
C ASN A 45 -17.18 -20.81 -2.22
N ARG A 46 -18.00 -21.33 -1.28
CA ARG A 46 -18.51 -20.52 -0.15
C ARG A 46 -17.44 -19.99 0.79
N TYR A 47 -16.23 -20.53 0.75
CA TYR A 47 -15.13 -20.17 1.64
C TYR A 47 -14.00 -19.40 0.95
N LEU A 48 -13.82 -19.62 -0.35
CA LEU A 48 -12.64 -19.17 -1.08
C LEU A 48 -13.00 -18.27 -2.26
N GLY A 49 -12.32 -17.16 -2.37
CA GLY A 49 -12.38 -16.23 -3.49
C GLY A 49 -10.99 -15.84 -3.97
N LEU A 50 -10.90 -15.49 -5.24
CA LEU A 50 -9.71 -14.93 -5.89
C LEU A 50 -10.04 -13.56 -6.45
N SER A 51 -9.04 -12.71 -6.57
CA SER A 51 -9.17 -11.44 -7.27
C SER A 51 -7.92 -11.14 -8.11
N LEU A 52 -8.17 -10.47 -9.21
CA LEU A 52 -7.16 -9.90 -10.09
C LEU A 52 -7.50 -8.43 -10.29
N THR A 53 -6.52 -7.56 -10.12
CA THR A 53 -6.64 -6.14 -10.42
C THR A 53 -5.58 -5.76 -11.44
N ALA A 54 -5.97 -5.04 -12.49
CA ALA A 54 -5.07 -4.39 -13.42
C ALA A 54 -5.16 -2.89 -13.19
N ARG A 55 -4.02 -2.21 -13.06
CA ARG A 55 -3.93 -0.79 -12.78
C ARG A 55 -3.01 -0.11 -13.77
N TYR A 56 -3.50 0.98 -14.35
CA TYR A 56 -2.69 1.92 -15.11
C TYR A 56 -2.42 3.16 -14.25
N ILE A 57 -1.17 3.56 -14.16
CA ILE A 57 -0.73 4.73 -13.40
C ILE A 57 -0.02 5.69 -14.34
N ARG A 58 -0.41 6.95 -14.30
CA ARG A 58 0.31 8.06 -14.93
C ARG A 58 0.71 9.08 -13.89
N SER A 59 2.01 9.37 -13.80
CA SER A 59 2.54 10.40 -12.91
C SER A 59 3.34 11.41 -13.71
N THR A 60 3.05 12.69 -13.47
CA THR A 60 3.75 13.82 -14.10
C THR A 60 4.41 14.64 -13.01
N TYR A 61 5.74 14.69 -13.04
CA TYR A 61 6.59 15.47 -12.14
C TYR A 61 7.36 16.50 -12.94
N GLY A 62 6.82 17.72 -13.05
CA GLY A 62 7.43 18.78 -13.85
C GLY A 62 7.12 18.69 -15.35
N ALA A 63 7.75 19.57 -16.13
CA ALA A 63 7.49 19.71 -17.55
C ALA A 63 7.98 18.50 -18.38
N PHE A 64 8.97 17.74 -17.89
CA PHE A 64 9.71 16.75 -18.67
C PHE A 64 9.64 15.33 -18.11
N LEU A 65 9.25 15.14 -16.85
CA LEU A 65 9.18 13.80 -16.23
C LEU A 65 7.75 13.29 -16.24
N LYS A 66 7.45 12.42 -17.18
CA LYS A 66 6.19 11.66 -17.25
C LYS A 66 6.52 10.19 -17.12
N ASN A 67 5.92 9.54 -16.14
CA ASN A 67 6.08 8.13 -15.92
C ASN A 67 4.71 7.46 -16.03
N ASP A 68 4.63 6.48 -16.90
CA ASP A 68 3.48 5.61 -17.06
C ASP A 68 3.84 4.21 -16.57
N ALA A 69 2.94 3.56 -15.88
CA ALA A 69 3.13 2.19 -15.38
C ALA A 69 1.87 1.36 -15.58
N LEU A 70 2.08 0.07 -15.80
CA LEU A 70 1.02 -0.93 -15.77
C LEU A 70 1.37 -1.96 -14.71
N ASP A 71 0.49 -2.16 -13.74
CA ASP A 71 0.68 -3.14 -12.68
C ASP A 71 -0.52 -4.05 -12.50
N PHE A 72 -0.27 -5.19 -11.86
CA PHE A 72 -1.26 -6.20 -11.54
C PHE A 72 -1.15 -6.61 -10.08
N ASP A 73 -2.30 -6.76 -9.45
CA ASP A 73 -2.44 -7.37 -8.13
C ASP A 73 -3.19 -8.69 -8.24
N ILE A 74 -2.71 -9.71 -7.56
CA ILE A 74 -3.38 -11.00 -7.45
C ILE A 74 -3.61 -11.29 -5.98
N ALA A 75 -4.82 -11.65 -5.59
CA ALA A 75 -5.12 -12.03 -4.22
C ALA A 75 -6.03 -13.26 -4.12
N ALA A 76 -5.82 -14.01 -3.05
CA ALA A 76 -6.69 -15.07 -2.60
C ALA A 76 -7.21 -14.73 -1.20
N TYR A 77 -8.47 -15.02 -0.96
CA TYR A 77 -9.15 -14.78 0.30
C TYR A 77 -9.93 -16.02 0.71
N ALA A 78 -9.82 -16.41 1.96
CA ALA A 78 -10.62 -17.48 2.53
C ALA A 78 -11.32 -17.00 3.80
N ARG A 79 -12.57 -17.45 4.00
CA ARG A 79 -13.36 -17.21 5.20
C ARG A 79 -13.99 -18.52 5.66
N ILE A 80 -13.66 -18.94 6.86
CA ILE A 80 -14.05 -20.21 7.44
C ILE A 80 -14.93 -19.93 8.66
N PRO A 81 -16.21 -20.36 8.67
CA PRO A 81 -17.07 -20.23 9.83
C PRO A 81 -16.59 -21.15 10.97
N LEU A 82 -16.69 -20.66 12.18
CA LEU A 82 -16.34 -21.38 13.42
C LEU A 82 -17.57 -21.73 14.25
N ASP A 83 -18.71 -21.95 13.61
CA ASP A 83 -20.04 -22.17 14.29
C ASP A 83 -20.01 -23.31 15.30
N ARG A 84 -19.07 -24.27 15.16
CA ARG A 84 -18.91 -25.35 16.16
C ARG A 84 -18.30 -24.87 17.48
N MET A 85 -17.54 -23.77 17.45
CA MET A 85 -16.88 -23.23 18.65
C MET A 85 -17.66 -22.04 19.22
N LEU A 86 -18.10 -21.16 18.33
CA LEU A 86 -18.89 -19.97 18.68
C LEU A 86 -19.78 -19.62 17.48
N GLU A 87 -21.11 -19.66 17.70
CA GLU A 87 -22.10 -19.36 16.67
C GLU A 87 -21.87 -17.98 16.07
N GLY A 88 -21.82 -17.90 14.74
CA GLY A 88 -21.57 -16.67 13.99
C GLY A 88 -20.12 -16.17 14.00
N ALA A 89 -19.18 -16.91 14.60
CA ALA A 89 -17.76 -16.58 14.52
C ALA A 89 -17.13 -17.11 13.21
N TRP A 90 -16.08 -16.43 12.75
CA TRP A 90 -15.30 -16.88 11.60
C TRP A 90 -13.83 -16.47 11.70
N VAL A 91 -13.00 -17.24 11.02
CA VAL A 91 -11.63 -16.86 10.69
C VAL A 91 -11.59 -16.46 9.22
N SER A 92 -10.94 -15.35 8.92
CA SER A 92 -10.58 -14.99 7.55
C SER A 92 -9.07 -14.94 7.38
N THR A 93 -8.61 -15.27 6.18
CA THR A 93 -7.19 -15.16 5.80
C THR A 93 -7.10 -14.71 4.35
N GLY A 94 -6.05 -13.97 4.04
CA GLY A 94 -5.77 -13.48 2.71
C GLY A 94 -4.28 -13.54 2.38
N LEU A 95 -4.01 -13.76 1.11
CA LEU A 95 -2.69 -13.69 0.51
C LEU A 95 -2.78 -12.76 -0.70
N LYS A 96 -1.87 -11.80 -0.81
CA LYS A 96 -1.84 -10.84 -1.91
C LYS A 96 -0.42 -10.63 -2.42
N VAL A 97 -0.25 -10.72 -3.73
CA VAL A 97 0.93 -10.20 -4.44
C VAL A 97 0.50 -8.91 -5.12
N SER A 98 1.23 -7.83 -4.88
CA SER A 98 0.87 -6.50 -5.35
C SER A 98 1.96 -5.89 -6.21
N ASN A 99 1.53 -5.00 -7.13
CA ASN A 99 2.39 -4.18 -7.98
C ASN A 99 3.36 -5.02 -8.82
N VAL A 100 2.88 -6.14 -9.36
CA VAL A 100 3.62 -6.94 -10.34
C VAL A 100 3.41 -6.32 -11.71
N GLY A 101 4.41 -5.62 -12.24
CA GLY A 101 4.24 -4.90 -13.49
C GLY A 101 5.53 -4.25 -13.97
N PHE A 102 5.37 -3.29 -14.85
CA PHE A 102 6.48 -2.60 -15.49
C PHE A 102 6.14 -1.15 -15.81
N MET A 103 7.18 -0.34 -15.94
CA MET A 103 7.07 1.02 -16.41
C MET A 103 6.92 1.02 -17.93
N LEU A 104 6.07 1.93 -18.43
CA LEU A 104 5.90 2.16 -19.87
C LEU A 104 6.80 3.32 -20.29
N GLY A 105 7.80 3.05 -21.14
CA GLY A 105 8.81 4.02 -21.59
C GLY A 105 10.20 3.75 -20.99
N ASP A 106 11.13 4.68 -21.25
CA ASP A 106 12.55 4.58 -20.86
C ASP A 106 12.80 4.94 -19.38
N SER A 107 12.06 4.31 -18.48
CA SER A 107 12.19 4.57 -17.04
C SER A 107 12.86 3.39 -16.35
N ASP A 108 13.96 3.63 -15.65
CA ASP A 108 14.71 2.63 -14.87
C ASP A 108 14.10 2.35 -13.49
N PHE A 109 12.86 2.81 -13.24
CA PHE A 109 12.21 2.59 -11.95
C PHE A 109 11.45 1.26 -11.92
N ASP A 110 11.73 0.44 -10.91
CA ASP A 110 10.97 -0.76 -10.62
C ASP A 110 9.72 -0.43 -9.79
N LEU A 111 8.63 -1.15 -10.06
CA LEU A 111 7.42 -1.08 -9.23
C LEU A 111 7.64 -1.72 -7.85
N PRO A 112 7.00 -1.19 -6.79
CA PRO A 112 7.21 -1.68 -5.42
C PRO A 112 6.49 -3.00 -5.17
N THR A 113 6.95 -4.05 -5.85
CA THR A 113 6.36 -5.39 -5.76
C THR A 113 6.44 -5.94 -4.34
N SER A 114 5.33 -6.42 -3.82
CA SER A 114 5.21 -6.90 -2.45
C SER A 114 4.32 -8.13 -2.34
N LEU A 115 4.60 -8.93 -1.32
CA LEU A 115 3.77 -10.05 -0.87
C LEU A 115 3.21 -9.71 0.50
N SER A 116 1.92 -9.93 0.69
CA SER A 116 1.25 -9.75 1.97
C SER A 116 0.41 -10.95 2.31
N VAL A 117 0.43 -11.35 3.58
CA VAL A 117 -0.44 -12.36 4.15
C VAL A 117 -1.07 -11.81 5.41
N GLY A 118 -2.36 -12.02 5.58
CA GLY A 118 -3.07 -11.56 6.77
C GLY A 118 -4.18 -12.51 7.17
N GLY A 119 -4.66 -12.33 8.38
CA GLY A 119 -5.80 -13.07 8.88
C GLY A 119 -6.51 -12.29 9.97
N SER A 120 -7.79 -12.61 10.18
CA SER A 120 -8.59 -12.08 11.27
C SER A 120 -9.47 -13.15 11.88
N LEU A 121 -9.75 -12.97 13.15
CA LEU A 121 -10.72 -13.72 13.91
C LEU A 121 -11.84 -12.78 14.32
N PHE A 122 -13.04 -13.05 13.84
CA PHE A 122 -14.25 -12.35 14.24
C PHE A 122 -15.04 -13.21 15.23
N ALA A 123 -15.48 -12.61 16.32
CA ALA A 123 -16.30 -13.24 17.34
C ALA A 123 -17.48 -12.32 17.72
N PRO A 124 -18.74 -12.75 17.53
CA PRO A 124 -19.87 -12.09 18.15
C PRO A 124 -19.83 -12.36 19.66
N ILE A 125 -19.97 -11.30 20.48
CA ILE A 125 -19.95 -11.44 21.95
C ILE A 125 -21.36 -11.55 22.49
N ARG A 126 -22.28 -10.83 21.89
CA ARG A 126 -23.73 -10.84 22.17
C ARG A 126 -24.46 -10.30 20.95
N ASP A 127 -25.76 -10.29 20.94
CA ASP A 127 -26.61 -9.88 19.82
C ASP A 127 -26.26 -8.50 19.20
N SER A 128 -25.60 -7.65 19.96
CA SER A 128 -25.28 -6.30 19.55
C SER A 128 -23.78 -5.94 19.62
N HIS A 129 -22.92 -6.88 20.03
CA HIS A 129 -21.48 -6.64 20.22
C HIS A 129 -20.66 -7.63 19.43
N SER A 130 -19.55 -7.20 18.87
CA SER A 130 -18.57 -8.07 18.22
C SER A 130 -17.16 -7.59 18.43
N LEU A 131 -16.23 -8.53 18.38
CA LEU A 131 -14.79 -8.30 18.45
C LEU A 131 -14.14 -8.92 17.22
N GLU A 132 -13.25 -8.17 16.58
CA GLU A 132 -12.37 -8.69 15.55
C GLU A 132 -10.92 -8.40 15.92
N ALA A 133 -10.07 -9.41 15.87
CA ALA A 133 -8.62 -9.28 16.01
C ALA A 133 -7.97 -9.65 14.68
N SER A 134 -7.01 -8.87 14.25
CA SER A 134 -6.33 -9.04 12.96
C SER A 134 -4.82 -9.01 13.10
N LEU A 135 -4.15 -9.75 12.21
CA LEU A 135 -2.70 -9.77 12.03
C LEU A 135 -2.41 -9.74 10.54
N ASP A 136 -1.45 -8.91 10.13
CA ASP A 136 -0.92 -8.91 8.78
C ASP A 136 0.61 -8.87 8.77
N LEU A 137 1.18 -9.50 7.75
CA LEU A 137 2.61 -9.53 7.46
C LEU A 137 2.80 -9.16 6.01
N GLY A 138 3.73 -8.25 5.74
CA GLY A 138 4.05 -7.81 4.38
C GLY A 138 5.55 -7.77 4.14
N TYR A 139 5.94 -8.16 2.94
CA TYR A 139 7.32 -8.04 2.50
C TYR A 139 7.39 -7.42 1.12
N ARG A 140 8.08 -6.28 1.00
CA ARG A 140 8.42 -5.64 -0.27
C ARG A 140 9.79 -6.15 -0.71
N PHE A 141 9.85 -6.73 -1.91
CA PHE A 141 11.07 -7.32 -2.44
C PHE A 141 11.64 -6.58 -3.67
N ALA A 142 10.86 -5.69 -4.27
CA ALA A 142 11.32 -4.81 -5.34
C ALA A 142 10.85 -3.36 -5.07
N PRO A 143 11.62 -2.33 -5.50
CA PRO A 143 13.02 -2.40 -5.92
C PRO A 143 13.97 -2.84 -4.81
N SER A 144 15.14 -3.36 -5.18
CA SER A 144 16.09 -3.97 -4.24
C SER A 144 16.54 -3.05 -3.11
N LEU A 145 16.63 -1.74 -3.39
CA LEU A 145 17.04 -0.70 -2.44
C LEU A 145 15.94 -0.34 -1.41
N THR A 146 14.68 -0.74 -1.66
CA THR A 146 13.54 -0.39 -0.80
C THR A 146 12.91 -1.62 -0.15
N LYS A 147 13.65 -2.73 -0.07
CA LYS A 147 13.18 -3.93 0.64
C LYS A 147 12.76 -3.58 2.05
N SER A 148 11.59 -4.03 2.44
CA SER A 148 11.05 -3.75 3.76
C SER A 148 10.13 -4.88 4.21
N PHE A 149 10.19 -5.18 5.49
CA PHE A 149 9.24 -6.05 6.17
C PHE A 149 8.28 -5.19 6.98
N GLY A 150 6.99 -5.53 6.96
CA GLY A 150 5.96 -4.92 7.78
C GLY A 150 5.13 -5.96 8.49
N MET A 151 4.70 -5.65 9.70
CA MET A 151 3.76 -6.42 10.50
C MET A 151 2.74 -5.49 11.12
N GLY A 152 1.46 -5.80 10.99
CA GLY A 152 0.37 -5.08 11.61
C GLY A 152 -0.44 -5.99 12.52
N ILE A 153 -0.89 -5.45 13.65
CA ILE A 153 -1.89 -6.06 14.52
C ILE A 153 -3.01 -5.06 14.75
N GLY A 154 -4.24 -5.54 14.78
CA GLY A 154 -5.41 -4.70 14.97
C GLY A 154 -6.48 -5.37 15.80
N VAL A 155 -7.26 -4.56 16.48
CA VAL A 155 -8.46 -4.96 17.21
C VAL A 155 -9.56 -3.97 16.88
N ASP A 156 -10.74 -4.50 16.54
CA ASP A 156 -11.97 -3.73 16.30
C ASP A 156 -13.05 -4.26 17.26
N TYR A 157 -13.58 -3.38 18.07
CA TYR A 157 -14.73 -3.68 18.94
C TYR A 157 -15.94 -2.89 18.47
N MET A 158 -16.97 -3.59 18.08
CA MET A 158 -18.25 -3.01 17.68
C MET A 158 -19.23 -3.05 18.84
N LEU A 159 -19.72 -1.87 19.21
CA LEU A 159 -20.70 -1.66 20.26
C LEU A 159 -22.07 -1.35 19.63
N MET A 160 -23.09 -2.12 20.00
CA MET A 160 -24.48 -1.93 19.56
C MET A 160 -24.67 -1.86 18.04
N GLN A 161 -23.73 -2.42 17.25
CA GLN A 161 -23.70 -2.33 15.78
C GLN A 161 -23.69 -0.89 15.23
N MET A 162 -23.35 0.08 16.07
CA MET A 162 -23.37 1.52 15.73
C MET A 162 -22.03 2.19 15.99
N ILE A 163 -21.30 1.84 17.03
CA ILE A 163 -20.06 2.47 17.45
C ILE A 163 -18.93 1.47 17.31
N ALA A 164 -17.91 1.81 16.53
CA ALA A 164 -16.69 1.02 16.42
C ALA A 164 -15.54 1.69 17.17
N ILE A 165 -14.87 0.94 18.04
CA ILE A 165 -13.64 1.34 18.73
C ILE A 165 -12.52 0.48 18.14
N ARG A 166 -11.53 1.14 17.54
CA ARG A 166 -10.43 0.48 16.83
C ARG A 166 -9.10 0.89 17.40
N GLY A 167 -8.22 -0.08 17.54
CA GLY A 167 -6.83 0.14 17.91
C GLY A 167 -5.92 -0.80 17.11
N GLY A 168 -4.72 -0.33 16.81
CA GLY A 168 -3.77 -1.16 16.09
C GLY A 168 -2.36 -0.61 16.19
N TYR A 169 -1.41 -1.47 15.85
CA TYR A 169 -0.01 -1.13 15.82
C TYR A 169 0.64 -1.72 14.57
N HIS A 170 1.49 -0.93 13.93
CA HIS A 170 2.22 -1.35 12.73
C HIS A 170 3.71 -1.16 12.94
N LEU A 171 4.46 -2.24 12.73
CA LEU A 171 5.92 -2.28 12.70
C LEU A 171 6.39 -2.36 11.25
N ALA A 172 7.31 -1.50 10.87
CA ALA A 172 7.97 -1.57 9.58
C ALA A 172 9.48 -1.51 9.77
N SER A 173 10.18 -2.49 9.24
CA SER A 173 11.65 -2.50 9.16
C SER A 173 12.04 -2.06 7.75
N ARG A 174 12.78 -0.94 7.65
CA ARG A 174 13.46 -0.56 6.42
C ARG A 174 14.88 -1.09 6.48
N HIS A 175 15.35 -1.75 5.44
CA HIS A 175 16.79 -1.91 5.25
C HIS A 175 17.33 -0.50 4.96
N GLY A 176 17.93 0.10 6.00
CA GLY A 176 18.55 1.41 5.88
C GLY A 176 19.80 1.31 5.02
N TYR A 177 20.09 2.38 4.33
CA TYR A 177 21.41 2.65 3.78
C TYR A 177 22.40 2.68 4.96
N ASN A 178 23.37 1.78 4.94
CA ASN A 178 24.61 1.92 5.71
C ASN A 178 25.61 2.72 4.88
#